data_6a2ec9a03d7da0d367e3c535d933259a
#
_entry.id   6a2ec9a03d7da0d367e3c535d933259a
#
_cell.length_a   1.000
_cell.length_b   1.000
_cell.length_c   1.000
_cell.angle_alpha   90.00
_cell.angle_beta   90.00
_cell.angle_gamma   90.00
#
_symmetry.space_group_name_H-M   'P 1'
#
loop_
_entity.id
_entity.type
_entity.pdbx_description
1 polymer ?
#
loop_
_entity_poly.entity_id
_entity_poly.type
_entity_poly.pdbx_seq_one_letter_code
_entity_poly.pdbx_strand_id
1 'polypeptide(L)'
;MAGRINDEDVKAVRDAVPIDAVVSEYLQLRSAGGGNLKGLCPFHDEKSPSFQVSPSKGLFHCFGCQEGGDTITFVMKVDHLSFSEAVERLAAQAGITLRYEEGGYNPAHQRGERIRLVEAHKIAAQWYAEQLATSAEAETGRLFLAERGFDQGAAVHFGVGYSPQGWDHLTRYLRGKGFTDKELILSGLSQEGRRGPIDRFRGRLMWPIRDIGGEVVGFGARKLYEADNGPKYLNTPDTAIYKKSQVLYGIDLAKQNIAKASRAVVVEGYTDVMACHLAGVTTAIATCGTAFGGDHIKILRRLLMDNGSARVIFTFDGDAAGQKAALRAFEDDQKFAAETYIAIAPDGMDPCELRLAKGDEAVADLAEPRTPLFEFALRQIVARYDLDTPAGRAAALDEAAPVVARIKNSGAQHEVAVELAGMLGILDTQFVVRRVAQLARWARERGGRGGPQQDRSRGAEQQWATPAARPASGPALTLRNPVYAAERELLKLALQRPELVSPAVDAYGVDEFTAPPYAAVRQAVAEAGGAEYGVQDPQEYLVRVREAAPDDTVRAMVTELAVEPILRRTVDETYAGTVLVQIRRRAVERRIHDIQSQMTRLATGGDPAQLAAVQNEMWVLQQYDQALRERGAEAL
;
A
#
# COMPACT_ATOMS: atom_id res chain seq x y z
N MET A 1 -0.45 19.82 -35.50
CA MET A 1 -0.49 18.34 -35.48
C MET A 1 0.94 17.89 -35.28
N ALA A 2 1.19 16.95 -34.38
CA ALA A 2 2.52 16.40 -34.17
C ALA A 2 3.05 15.81 -35.49
N GLY A 3 4.31 16.06 -35.83
CA GLY A 3 4.94 15.44 -36.96
C GLY A 3 4.90 13.92 -36.80
N ARG A 4 4.49 13.19 -37.83
CA ARG A 4 4.46 11.72 -37.82
C ARG A 4 5.91 11.22 -37.81
N ILE A 5 6.25 10.26 -36.97
CA ILE A 5 7.54 9.58 -37.02
C ILE A 5 7.59 8.81 -38.35
N ASN A 6 8.72 8.88 -39.05
CA ASN A 6 8.92 8.18 -40.30
C ASN A 6 8.73 6.66 -40.14
N ASP A 7 7.93 6.04 -40.98
CA ASP A 7 7.58 4.62 -40.89
C ASP A 7 8.80 3.68 -40.97
N GLU A 8 9.86 4.09 -41.72
CA GLU A 8 11.12 3.34 -41.77
C GLU A 8 11.85 3.35 -40.45
N ASP A 9 11.82 4.48 -39.71
CA ASP A 9 12.44 4.59 -38.38
C ASP A 9 11.66 3.78 -37.34
N VAL A 10 10.32 3.78 -37.41
CA VAL A 10 9.47 2.90 -36.57
C VAL A 10 9.81 1.43 -36.80
N LYS A 11 10.00 1.04 -38.07
CA LYS A 11 10.40 -0.33 -38.41
C LYS A 11 11.81 -0.63 -37.92
N ALA A 12 12.77 0.29 -38.10
CA ALA A 12 14.13 0.14 -37.58
C ALA A 12 14.18 -0.04 -36.06
N VAL A 13 13.36 0.71 -35.31
CA VAL A 13 13.23 0.58 -33.85
C VAL A 13 12.68 -0.79 -33.48
N ARG A 14 11.62 -1.25 -34.19
CA ARG A 14 11.02 -2.56 -33.94
C ARG A 14 12.00 -3.71 -34.19
N ASP A 15 12.79 -3.62 -35.25
CA ASP A 15 13.76 -4.64 -35.65
C ASP A 15 15.02 -4.63 -34.75
N ALA A 16 15.40 -3.47 -34.20
CA ALA A 16 16.59 -3.31 -33.37
C ALA A 16 16.36 -3.71 -31.87
N VAL A 17 15.10 -3.73 -31.42
CA VAL A 17 14.78 -4.00 -30.00
C VAL A 17 13.95 -5.27 -29.88
N PRO A 18 14.59 -6.43 -29.59
CA PRO A 18 13.89 -7.71 -29.45
C PRO A 18 12.86 -7.68 -28.33
N ILE A 19 11.67 -8.23 -28.61
CA ILE A 19 10.54 -8.21 -27.67
C ILE A 19 10.84 -8.93 -26.36
N ASP A 20 11.55 -10.04 -26.41
CA ASP A 20 11.93 -10.83 -25.25
C ASP A 20 12.89 -10.08 -24.34
N ALA A 21 13.81 -9.28 -24.90
CA ALA A 21 14.70 -8.42 -24.12
C ALA A 21 13.89 -7.36 -23.36
N VAL A 22 12.99 -6.66 -24.04
CA VAL A 22 12.14 -5.62 -23.43
C VAL A 22 11.21 -6.22 -22.39
N VAL A 23 10.52 -7.31 -22.69
CA VAL A 23 9.59 -7.95 -21.74
C VAL A 23 10.33 -8.46 -20.52
N SER A 24 11.55 -8.97 -20.66
CA SER A 24 12.38 -9.45 -19.54
C SER A 24 12.80 -8.34 -18.56
N GLU A 25 12.69 -7.07 -18.94
CA GLU A 25 12.88 -5.95 -18.02
C GLU A 25 11.78 -5.83 -16.96
N TYR A 26 10.56 -6.31 -17.26
CA TYR A 26 9.36 -6.16 -16.44
C TYR A 26 8.94 -7.46 -15.73
N LEU A 27 9.24 -8.61 -16.33
CA LEU A 27 8.82 -9.90 -15.80
C LEU A 27 9.81 -11.01 -16.20
N GLN A 28 9.86 -12.07 -15.40
CA GLN A 28 10.65 -13.23 -15.72
C GLN A 28 9.97 -14.07 -16.82
N LEU A 29 10.76 -14.49 -17.81
CA LEU A 29 10.32 -15.38 -18.88
C LEU A 29 10.96 -16.77 -18.74
N ARG A 30 10.20 -17.82 -19.03
CA ARG A 30 10.67 -19.23 -19.12
C ARG A 30 10.32 -19.82 -20.47
N SER A 31 11.11 -20.81 -20.91
CA SER A 31 10.80 -21.53 -22.13
C SER A 31 9.41 -22.18 -22.08
N ALA A 32 8.65 -21.98 -23.17
CA ALA A 32 7.33 -22.58 -23.38
C ALA A 32 7.34 -23.66 -24.47
N GLY A 33 8.52 -23.96 -25.06
CA GLY A 33 8.67 -24.85 -26.21
C GLY A 33 8.54 -24.11 -27.54
N GLY A 34 9.10 -24.70 -28.60
CA GLY A 34 9.00 -24.14 -29.98
C GLY A 34 9.65 -22.75 -30.13
N GLY A 35 10.63 -22.37 -29.30
CA GLY A 35 11.26 -21.07 -29.31
C GLY A 35 10.42 -19.95 -28.66
N ASN A 36 9.26 -20.27 -28.10
CA ASN A 36 8.42 -19.33 -27.38
C ASN A 36 8.80 -19.27 -25.89
N LEU A 37 8.50 -18.12 -25.26
CA LEU A 37 8.69 -17.87 -23.84
C LEU A 37 7.34 -17.61 -23.18
N LYS A 38 7.24 -17.84 -21.86
CA LYS A 38 6.04 -17.54 -21.08
C LYS A 38 6.37 -16.92 -19.72
N GLY A 39 5.48 -16.09 -19.21
CA GLY A 39 5.56 -15.44 -17.90
C GLY A 39 4.20 -15.07 -17.36
N LEU A 40 4.17 -14.44 -16.19
CA LEU A 40 2.96 -13.86 -15.60
C LEU A 40 2.62 -12.55 -16.32
N CYS A 41 1.35 -12.38 -16.66
CA CYS A 41 0.89 -11.21 -17.38
C CYS A 41 1.06 -9.89 -16.60
N PRO A 42 1.63 -8.83 -17.20
CA PRO A 42 1.72 -7.53 -16.55
C PRO A 42 0.39 -6.74 -16.58
N PHE A 43 -0.59 -7.15 -17.41
CA PHE A 43 -1.82 -6.41 -17.68
C PHE A 43 -3.01 -6.88 -16.84
N HIS A 44 -2.98 -8.10 -16.26
CA HIS A 44 -4.00 -8.59 -15.34
C HIS A 44 -3.37 -9.43 -14.22
N ASP A 45 -4.12 -9.65 -13.14
CA ASP A 45 -3.65 -10.45 -12.01
C ASP A 45 -3.95 -11.92 -12.25
N GLU A 46 -2.91 -12.77 -12.25
CA GLU A 46 -3.00 -14.21 -12.46
C GLU A 46 -2.00 -14.97 -11.59
N LYS A 47 -2.29 -16.24 -11.32
CA LYS A 47 -1.40 -17.14 -10.54
C LYS A 47 -0.62 -18.12 -11.41
N SER A 48 -1.06 -18.35 -12.64
CA SER A 48 -0.42 -19.27 -13.59
C SER A 48 -0.04 -18.52 -14.86
N PRO A 49 1.18 -18.72 -15.42
CA PRO A 49 1.64 -18.01 -16.58
C PRO A 49 0.77 -18.24 -17.81
N SER A 50 0.07 -17.20 -18.27
CA SER A 50 -0.71 -17.19 -19.52
C SER A 50 -0.17 -16.22 -20.59
N PHE A 51 0.80 -15.39 -20.22
CA PHE A 51 1.45 -14.45 -21.13
C PHE A 51 2.56 -15.15 -21.91
N GLN A 52 2.47 -15.17 -23.25
CA GLN A 52 3.47 -15.75 -24.13
C GLN A 52 4.14 -14.71 -24.99
N VAL A 53 5.43 -14.93 -25.26
CA VAL A 53 6.26 -14.12 -26.14
C VAL A 53 6.86 -15.03 -27.21
N SER A 54 6.76 -14.62 -28.46
CA SER A 54 7.40 -15.27 -29.60
C SER A 54 8.53 -14.38 -30.14
N PRO A 55 9.79 -14.58 -29.71
CA PRO A 55 10.92 -13.76 -30.15
C PRO A 55 11.08 -13.76 -31.66
N SER A 56 10.93 -14.90 -32.32
CA SER A 56 11.06 -15.04 -33.80
C SER A 56 10.01 -14.26 -34.59
N LYS A 57 8.85 -13.97 -33.98
CA LYS A 57 7.77 -13.19 -34.58
C LYS A 57 7.72 -11.74 -34.09
N GLY A 58 8.49 -11.38 -33.05
CA GLY A 58 8.44 -10.07 -32.43
C GLY A 58 7.09 -9.77 -31.74
N LEU A 59 6.34 -10.80 -31.30
CA LEU A 59 4.97 -10.65 -30.80
C LEU A 59 4.81 -11.24 -29.40
N PHE A 60 3.89 -10.65 -28.65
CA PHE A 60 3.35 -11.24 -27.41
C PHE A 60 1.85 -11.48 -27.52
N HIS A 61 1.34 -12.42 -26.73
CA HIS A 61 -0.08 -12.64 -26.53
C HIS A 61 -0.35 -13.23 -25.15
N CYS A 62 -1.36 -12.70 -24.45
CA CYS A 62 -1.84 -13.23 -23.19
C CYS A 62 -3.13 -14.02 -23.39
N PHE A 63 -3.12 -15.32 -23.08
CA PHE A 63 -4.30 -16.18 -23.19
C PHE A 63 -5.32 -15.97 -22.05
N GLY A 64 -4.94 -15.21 -21.00
CA GLY A 64 -5.84 -14.86 -19.89
C GLY A 64 -6.72 -13.65 -20.20
N CYS A 65 -6.10 -12.51 -20.54
CA CYS A 65 -6.82 -11.25 -20.81
C CYS A 65 -6.94 -10.91 -22.31
N GLN A 66 -6.43 -11.76 -23.21
CA GLN A 66 -6.45 -11.59 -24.69
C GLN A 66 -5.65 -10.37 -25.21
N GLU A 67 -4.83 -9.75 -24.36
CA GLU A 67 -3.94 -8.68 -24.78
C GLU A 67 -2.80 -9.22 -25.64
N GLY A 68 -2.47 -8.53 -26.73
CA GLY A 68 -1.41 -8.93 -27.65
C GLY A 68 -0.90 -7.77 -28.49
N GLY A 69 0.27 -7.97 -29.12
CA GLY A 69 0.90 -6.98 -29.96
C GLY A 69 2.40 -7.20 -30.15
N ASP A 70 3.07 -6.17 -30.65
CA ASP A 70 4.54 -6.12 -30.82
C ASP A 70 5.24 -5.43 -29.64
N THR A 71 6.55 -5.24 -29.74
CA THR A 71 7.38 -4.58 -28.73
C THR A 71 6.87 -3.17 -28.41
N ILE A 72 6.47 -2.39 -29.42
CA ILE A 72 5.96 -1.03 -29.22
C ILE A 72 4.64 -1.07 -28.45
N THR A 73 3.72 -1.95 -28.85
CA THR A 73 2.44 -2.15 -28.18
C THR A 73 2.62 -2.59 -26.72
N PHE A 74 3.61 -3.44 -26.45
CA PHE A 74 3.94 -3.85 -25.09
C PHE A 74 4.33 -2.66 -24.21
N VAL A 75 5.28 -1.84 -24.69
CA VAL A 75 5.76 -0.64 -23.97
C VAL A 75 4.65 0.37 -23.77
N MET A 76 3.84 0.62 -24.82
CA MET A 76 2.65 1.49 -24.71
C MET A 76 1.74 1.08 -23.55
N LYS A 77 1.48 -0.21 -23.40
CA LYS A 77 0.54 -0.73 -22.41
C LYS A 77 1.14 -0.80 -21.00
N VAL A 78 2.38 -1.25 -20.87
CA VAL A 78 3.02 -1.47 -19.54
C VAL A 78 3.41 -0.15 -18.89
N ASP A 79 3.81 0.85 -19.67
CA ASP A 79 4.23 2.17 -19.19
C ASP A 79 3.18 3.26 -19.42
N HIS A 80 2.00 2.88 -19.96
CA HIS A 80 0.91 3.81 -20.27
C HIS A 80 1.34 4.96 -21.20
N LEU A 81 2.13 4.64 -22.23
CA LEU A 81 2.65 5.58 -23.22
C LEU A 81 1.77 5.64 -24.47
N SER A 82 1.79 6.79 -25.15
CA SER A 82 1.30 6.89 -26.53
C SER A 82 2.24 6.16 -27.49
N PHE A 83 1.79 5.94 -28.72
CA PHE A 83 2.62 5.28 -29.76
C PHE A 83 3.94 6.01 -30.01
N SER A 84 3.90 7.33 -30.19
CA SER A 84 5.11 8.13 -30.42
C SER A 84 6.08 8.08 -29.22
N GLU A 85 5.56 8.14 -28.00
CA GLU A 85 6.36 8.06 -26.79
C GLU A 85 7.05 6.70 -26.64
N ALA A 86 6.34 5.62 -26.92
CA ALA A 86 6.92 4.28 -26.90
C ALA A 86 8.02 4.09 -27.94
N VAL A 87 7.80 4.62 -29.17
CA VAL A 87 8.82 4.59 -30.23
C VAL A 87 10.05 5.43 -29.85
N GLU A 88 9.86 6.65 -29.32
CA GLU A 88 10.97 7.52 -28.89
C GLU A 88 11.80 6.86 -27.77
N ARG A 89 11.16 6.21 -26.82
CA ARG A 89 11.84 5.49 -25.74
C ARG A 89 12.66 4.32 -26.25
N LEU A 90 12.07 3.47 -27.10
CA LEU A 90 12.76 2.33 -27.69
C LEU A 90 13.89 2.77 -28.62
N ALA A 91 13.70 3.86 -29.39
CA ALA A 91 14.72 4.46 -30.23
C ALA A 91 15.92 4.95 -29.41
N ALA A 92 15.66 5.61 -28.26
CA ALA A 92 16.71 6.05 -27.35
C ALA A 92 17.50 4.86 -26.78
N GLN A 93 16.82 3.76 -26.44
CA GLN A 93 17.44 2.52 -25.96
C GLN A 93 18.30 1.86 -27.05
N ALA A 94 17.86 1.89 -28.32
CA ALA A 94 18.58 1.33 -29.44
C ALA A 94 19.63 2.27 -30.03
N GLY A 95 19.74 3.52 -29.56
CA GLY A 95 20.63 4.53 -30.16
C GLY A 95 20.21 5.01 -31.56
N ILE A 96 18.91 4.90 -31.90
CA ILE A 96 18.37 5.28 -33.18
C ILE A 96 17.88 6.73 -33.13
N THR A 97 18.33 7.55 -34.12
CA THR A 97 17.84 8.94 -34.29
C THR A 97 16.60 8.92 -35.17
N LEU A 98 15.47 9.39 -34.63
CA LEU A 98 14.19 9.42 -35.34
C LEU A 98 14.08 10.63 -36.26
N ARG A 99 13.55 10.42 -37.49
CA ARG A 99 13.17 11.45 -38.42
C ARG A 99 11.66 11.70 -38.33
N TYR A 100 11.27 12.95 -38.44
CA TYR A 100 9.86 13.37 -38.39
C TYR A 100 9.48 13.97 -39.73
N GLU A 101 8.31 13.64 -40.27
CA GLU A 101 7.79 14.20 -41.50
C GLU A 101 7.48 15.70 -41.33
N GLU A 102 7.76 16.52 -42.34
CA GLU A 102 7.59 17.97 -42.31
C GLU A 102 6.13 18.35 -42.08
N GLY A 103 5.83 18.94 -40.94
CA GLY A 103 4.51 19.40 -40.50
C GLY A 103 4.54 20.08 -39.16
N GLY A 104 5.31 21.18 -39.02
CA GLY A 104 5.19 22.09 -37.86
C GLY A 104 5.60 21.50 -36.52
N TYR A 105 6.58 20.61 -36.46
CA TYR A 105 7.06 20.01 -35.23
C TYR A 105 7.90 21.02 -34.42
N ASN A 106 7.37 21.40 -33.27
CA ASN A 106 8.17 22.04 -32.21
C ASN A 106 8.46 20.98 -31.12
N PRO A 107 9.68 20.40 -31.09
CA PRO A 107 10.00 19.29 -30.19
C PRO A 107 9.79 19.61 -28.71
N ALA A 108 9.87 20.88 -28.34
CA ALA A 108 9.72 21.30 -26.95
C ALA A 108 8.26 21.37 -26.46
N HIS A 109 7.28 21.46 -27.37
CA HIS A 109 5.86 21.71 -27.00
C HIS A 109 4.93 20.51 -27.17
N GLN A 110 5.39 19.40 -27.74
CA GLN A 110 4.54 18.25 -28.10
C GLN A 110 5.01 16.90 -27.55
N ARG A 111 6.07 16.87 -26.76
CA ARG A 111 6.38 15.68 -25.96
C ARG A 111 5.26 15.48 -24.96
N GLY A 112 4.71 14.25 -24.87
CA GLY A 112 3.65 13.93 -23.94
C GLY A 112 4.04 14.36 -22.51
N GLU A 113 3.08 14.80 -21.74
CA GLU A 113 3.31 15.34 -20.37
C GLU A 113 4.18 14.39 -19.53
N ARG A 114 3.96 13.07 -19.65
CA ARG A 114 4.73 12.05 -18.94
C ARG A 114 6.22 12.08 -19.28
N ILE A 115 6.57 12.13 -20.59
CA ILE A 115 7.98 12.17 -21.03
C ILE A 115 8.67 13.44 -20.51
N ARG A 116 7.99 14.57 -20.54
CA ARG A 116 8.52 15.83 -20.01
C ARG A 116 8.80 15.73 -18.50
N LEU A 117 7.90 15.09 -17.74
CA LEU A 117 8.11 14.89 -16.29
C LEU A 117 9.29 13.96 -16.03
N VAL A 118 9.43 12.85 -16.76
CA VAL A 118 10.56 11.92 -16.63
C VAL A 118 11.87 12.59 -17.03
N GLU A 119 11.88 13.37 -18.13
CA GLU A 119 13.06 14.13 -18.56
C GLU A 119 13.50 15.15 -17.51
N ALA A 120 12.55 15.85 -16.87
CA ALA A 120 12.83 16.77 -15.77
C ALA A 120 13.50 16.04 -14.59
N HIS A 121 13.01 14.85 -14.22
CA HIS A 121 13.60 14.04 -13.16
C HIS A 121 15.00 13.53 -13.52
N LYS A 122 15.21 13.08 -14.76
CA LYS A 122 16.53 12.66 -15.25
C LYS A 122 17.55 13.78 -15.14
N ILE A 123 17.19 14.98 -15.60
CA ILE A 123 18.06 16.16 -15.54
C ILE A 123 18.28 16.58 -14.09
N ALA A 124 17.24 16.55 -13.24
CA ALA A 124 17.35 16.84 -11.82
C ALA A 124 18.28 15.87 -11.11
N ALA A 125 18.22 14.55 -11.41
CA ALA A 125 19.10 13.54 -10.83
C ALA A 125 20.57 13.81 -11.18
N GLN A 126 20.86 14.13 -12.42
CA GLN A 126 22.21 14.49 -12.87
C GLN A 126 22.71 15.75 -12.14
N TRP A 127 21.85 16.76 -12.06
CA TRP A 127 22.20 18.01 -11.39
C TRP A 127 22.44 17.82 -9.88
N TYR A 128 21.61 17.04 -9.18
CA TYR A 128 21.82 16.74 -7.75
C TYR A 128 23.11 15.94 -7.52
N ALA A 129 23.43 14.97 -8.40
CA ALA A 129 24.69 14.22 -8.33
C ALA A 129 25.91 15.13 -8.53
N GLU A 130 25.84 16.08 -9.48
CA GLU A 130 26.88 17.09 -9.69
C GLU A 130 27.02 18.00 -8.47
N GLN A 131 25.91 18.44 -7.83
CA GLN A 131 25.97 19.23 -6.60
C GLN A 131 26.64 18.45 -5.46
N LEU A 132 26.37 17.14 -5.30
CA LEU A 132 27.04 16.32 -4.30
C LEU A 132 28.55 16.26 -4.55
N ALA A 133 28.95 16.11 -5.81
CA ALA A 133 30.37 15.96 -6.18
C ALA A 133 31.16 17.25 -6.06
N THR A 134 30.56 18.40 -6.44
CA THR A 134 31.33 19.64 -6.68
C THR A 134 31.02 20.78 -5.70
N SER A 135 29.83 20.82 -5.09
CA SER A 135 29.45 21.92 -4.21
C SER A 135 30.13 21.83 -2.84
N ALA A 136 30.68 22.95 -2.38
CA ALA A 136 31.23 23.06 -1.03
C ALA A 136 30.12 22.86 0.04
N GLU A 137 28.90 23.32 -0.24
CA GLU A 137 27.74 23.19 0.64
C GLU A 137 27.36 21.71 0.89
N ALA A 138 27.72 20.80 -0.03
CA ALA A 138 27.44 19.36 0.09
C ALA A 138 28.39 18.62 1.03
N GLU A 139 29.34 19.27 1.69
CA GLU A 139 30.31 18.63 2.58
C GLU A 139 29.66 17.80 3.69
N THR A 140 28.65 18.35 4.36
CA THR A 140 27.87 17.62 5.37
C THR A 140 27.23 16.33 4.80
N GLY A 141 26.77 16.37 3.55
CA GLY A 141 26.22 15.20 2.86
C GLY A 141 27.28 14.15 2.55
N ARG A 142 28.47 14.57 2.11
CA ARG A 142 29.60 13.65 1.85
C ARG A 142 30.12 13.02 3.15
N LEU A 143 30.21 13.79 4.23
CA LEU A 143 30.58 13.28 5.56
C LEU A 143 29.55 12.24 6.05
N PHE A 144 28.27 12.54 5.92
CA PHE A 144 27.21 11.60 6.26
C PHE A 144 27.33 10.24 5.53
N LEU A 145 27.66 10.26 4.23
CA LEU A 145 27.87 9.05 3.45
C LEU A 145 29.13 8.32 3.90
N ALA A 146 30.23 9.06 4.13
CA ALA A 146 31.49 8.48 4.60
C ALA A 146 31.37 7.81 5.98
N GLU A 147 30.67 8.45 6.93
CA GLU A 147 30.37 7.89 8.26
C GLU A 147 29.59 6.58 8.19
N ARG A 148 28.84 6.35 7.09
CA ARG A 148 28.09 5.12 6.81
C ARG A 148 28.83 4.13 5.90
N GLY A 149 30.12 4.39 5.66
CA GLY A 149 30.94 3.52 4.83
C GLY A 149 30.60 3.55 3.33
N PHE A 150 29.98 4.65 2.86
CA PHE A 150 29.70 4.86 1.44
C PHE A 150 30.73 5.83 0.85
N ASP A 151 31.58 5.32 -0.01
CA ASP A 151 32.54 6.12 -0.76
C ASP A 151 31.91 6.84 -1.96
N GLN A 152 32.71 7.60 -2.69
CA GLN A 152 32.28 8.28 -3.90
C GLN A 152 31.79 7.30 -4.98
N GLY A 153 32.40 6.12 -5.10
CA GLY A 153 31.99 5.07 -6.05
C GLY A 153 30.58 4.58 -5.74
N ALA A 154 30.28 4.32 -4.47
CA ALA A 154 28.94 3.95 -4.03
C ALA A 154 27.92 5.09 -4.31
N ALA A 155 28.28 6.34 -4.00
CA ALA A 155 27.40 7.47 -4.28
C ALA A 155 27.05 7.60 -5.78
N VAL A 156 28.04 7.41 -6.65
CA VAL A 156 27.84 7.44 -8.11
C VAL A 156 27.00 6.25 -8.58
N HIS A 157 27.28 5.02 -8.08
CA HIS A 157 26.54 3.81 -8.46
C HIS A 157 25.04 3.91 -8.18
N PHE A 158 24.68 4.45 -7.01
CA PHE A 158 23.28 4.63 -6.61
C PHE A 158 22.68 5.98 -7.08
N GLY A 159 23.49 6.84 -7.70
CA GLY A 159 23.08 8.15 -8.19
C GLY A 159 22.73 9.14 -7.06
N VAL A 160 23.37 8.97 -5.89
CA VAL A 160 23.11 9.85 -4.74
C VAL A 160 23.52 11.28 -5.09
N GLY A 161 22.71 12.25 -4.68
CA GLY A 161 22.91 13.65 -4.96
C GLY A 161 22.73 14.54 -3.73
N TYR A 162 22.88 15.83 -3.93
CA TYR A 162 22.66 16.85 -2.92
C TYR A 162 21.75 17.97 -3.46
N SER A 163 20.75 18.33 -2.69
CA SER A 163 19.91 19.49 -2.95
C SER A 163 20.39 20.68 -2.13
N PRO A 164 20.83 21.80 -2.75
CA PRO A 164 21.27 23.00 -2.04
C PRO A 164 20.20 23.62 -1.14
N GLN A 165 20.62 24.41 -0.15
CA GLN A 165 19.70 25.02 0.83
C GLN A 165 18.81 26.14 0.26
N GLY A 166 19.17 26.72 -0.90
CA GLY A 166 18.41 27.80 -1.53
C GLY A 166 16.98 27.42 -1.91
N TRP A 167 16.17 28.43 -2.17
CA TRP A 167 14.73 28.24 -2.36
C TRP A 167 14.32 27.77 -3.76
N ASP A 168 15.11 28.05 -4.81
CA ASP A 168 14.72 27.89 -6.21
C ASP A 168 15.88 27.52 -7.15
N HIS A 169 16.94 26.90 -6.63
CA HIS A 169 18.13 26.56 -7.40
C HIS A 169 17.83 25.58 -8.53
N LEU A 170 17.18 24.45 -8.21
CA LEU A 170 16.77 23.47 -9.20
C LEU A 170 15.69 24.04 -10.13
N THR A 171 14.70 24.74 -9.57
CA THR A 171 13.61 25.35 -10.34
C THR A 171 14.16 26.31 -11.42
N ARG A 172 15.12 27.17 -11.05
CA ARG A 172 15.80 28.07 -12.03
C ARG A 172 16.60 27.29 -13.06
N TYR A 173 17.33 26.26 -12.62
CA TYR A 173 18.13 25.44 -13.52
C TYR A 173 17.24 24.74 -14.56
N LEU A 174 16.13 24.12 -14.14
CA LEU A 174 15.21 23.43 -15.04
C LEU A 174 14.43 24.39 -15.96
N ARG A 175 14.06 25.58 -15.48
CA ARG A 175 13.54 26.64 -16.37
C ARG A 175 14.52 27.00 -17.47
N GLY A 176 15.82 27.11 -17.16
CA GLY A 176 16.88 27.32 -18.15
C GLY A 176 17.02 26.17 -19.17
N LYS A 177 16.50 24.98 -18.84
CA LYS A 177 16.40 23.82 -19.75
C LYS A 177 15.06 23.75 -20.51
N GLY A 178 14.20 24.76 -20.35
CA GLY A 178 12.92 24.89 -21.09
C GLY A 178 11.74 24.17 -20.45
N PHE A 179 11.78 23.88 -19.14
CA PHE A 179 10.63 23.37 -18.41
C PHE A 179 9.77 24.51 -17.87
N THR A 180 8.46 24.34 -17.97
CA THR A 180 7.47 25.29 -17.43
C THR A 180 7.25 25.07 -15.94
N ASP A 181 6.79 26.10 -15.24
CA ASP A 181 6.43 26.03 -13.83
C ASP A 181 5.38 24.96 -13.56
N LYS A 182 4.40 24.81 -14.46
CA LYS A 182 3.37 23.78 -14.38
C LYS A 182 3.98 22.39 -14.40
N GLU A 183 4.90 22.10 -15.32
CA GLU A 183 5.59 20.81 -15.40
C GLU A 183 6.40 20.54 -14.12
N LEU A 184 7.10 21.55 -13.59
CA LEU A 184 7.92 21.42 -12.37
C LEU A 184 7.08 21.15 -11.12
N ILE A 185 5.89 21.74 -11.02
CA ILE A 185 4.95 21.47 -9.92
C ILE A 185 4.32 20.09 -10.09
N LEU A 186 3.85 19.73 -11.29
CA LEU A 186 3.25 18.43 -11.58
C LEU A 186 4.25 17.27 -11.38
N SER A 187 5.54 17.50 -11.63
CA SER A 187 6.60 16.53 -11.38
C SER A 187 6.88 16.32 -9.88
N GLY A 188 6.47 17.25 -9.01
CA GLY A 188 6.81 17.25 -7.60
C GLY A 188 8.26 17.63 -7.29
N LEU A 189 9.02 18.15 -8.26
CA LEU A 189 10.36 18.73 -8.06
C LEU A 189 10.28 20.12 -7.45
N SER A 190 9.24 20.88 -7.82
CA SER A 190 8.91 22.17 -7.24
C SER A 190 7.53 22.13 -6.57
N GLN A 191 7.28 23.10 -5.73
CA GLN A 191 5.98 23.33 -5.09
C GLN A 191 5.62 24.82 -5.16
N GLU A 192 4.34 25.14 -5.03
CA GLU A 192 3.89 26.52 -5.02
C GLU A 192 4.47 27.28 -3.82
N GLY A 193 5.03 28.44 -4.08
CA GLY A 193 5.53 29.38 -3.07
C GLY A 193 4.85 30.74 -3.22
N ARG A 194 4.98 31.61 -2.22
CA ARG A 194 4.33 32.94 -2.20
C ARG A 194 4.72 33.85 -3.37
N ARG A 195 5.88 33.64 -3.98
CA ARG A 195 6.44 34.47 -5.09
C ARG A 195 6.72 33.65 -6.36
N GLY A 196 6.11 32.50 -6.50
CA GLY A 196 6.32 31.53 -7.58
C GLY A 196 6.84 30.19 -7.08
N PRO A 197 7.05 29.22 -7.97
CA PRO A 197 7.52 27.88 -7.61
C PRO A 197 8.87 27.92 -6.90
N ILE A 198 8.97 27.11 -5.86
CA ILE A 198 10.18 26.87 -5.06
C ILE A 198 10.56 25.40 -5.08
N ASP A 199 11.84 25.10 -4.85
CA ASP A 199 12.34 23.75 -4.78
C ASP A 199 11.67 23.00 -3.62
N ARG A 200 11.19 21.80 -3.91
CA ARG A 200 10.60 20.92 -2.89
C ARG A 200 11.65 20.43 -1.91
N PHE A 201 12.82 20.08 -2.39
CA PHE A 201 13.93 19.55 -1.60
C PHE A 201 14.99 20.63 -1.45
N ARG A 202 15.46 20.86 -0.22
CA ARG A 202 16.44 21.89 0.11
C ARG A 202 17.32 21.43 1.26
N GLY A 203 18.64 21.52 1.10
CA GLY A 203 19.62 21.12 2.11
C GLY A 203 19.57 19.63 2.47
N ARG A 204 19.34 18.75 1.48
CA ARG A 204 19.12 17.33 1.73
C ARG A 204 19.99 16.45 0.85
N LEU A 205 20.35 15.27 1.36
CA LEU A 205 20.83 14.18 0.51
C LEU A 205 19.66 13.62 -0.29
N MET A 206 19.92 13.29 -1.56
CA MET A 206 18.94 12.91 -2.54
C MET A 206 19.24 11.51 -3.07
N TRP A 207 18.25 10.63 -3.06
CA TRP A 207 18.28 9.32 -3.73
C TRP A 207 17.28 9.33 -4.88
N PRO A 208 17.72 9.11 -6.13
CA PRO A 208 16.80 8.97 -7.24
C PRO A 208 16.02 7.66 -7.11
N ILE A 209 14.70 7.75 -7.14
CA ILE A 209 13.82 6.59 -7.16
C ILE A 209 13.54 6.27 -8.63
N ARG A 210 13.88 5.05 -9.03
CA ARG A 210 13.71 4.57 -10.41
C ARG A 210 12.59 3.56 -10.49
N ASP A 211 11.85 3.60 -11.59
CA ASP A 211 10.89 2.55 -11.91
C ASP A 211 11.63 1.26 -12.34
N ILE A 212 10.87 0.21 -12.62
CA ILE A 212 11.44 -1.08 -13.04
C ILE A 212 12.17 -0.96 -14.40
N GLY A 213 11.83 0.01 -15.23
CA GLY A 213 12.51 0.32 -16.50
C GLY A 213 13.84 1.08 -16.29
N GLY A 214 14.11 1.60 -15.09
CA GLY A 214 15.31 2.37 -14.74
C GLY A 214 15.15 3.88 -14.92
N GLU A 215 13.96 4.37 -15.27
CA GLU A 215 13.69 5.80 -15.37
C GLU A 215 13.52 6.45 -14.00
N VAL A 216 14.12 7.63 -13.79
CA VAL A 216 13.94 8.37 -12.54
C VAL A 216 12.54 8.96 -12.50
N VAL A 217 11.72 8.50 -11.56
CA VAL A 217 10.31 8.91 -11.41
C VAL A 217 10.06 9.73 -10.14
N GLY A 218 11.03 9.78 -9.23
CA GLY A 218 10.92 10.51 -7.98
C GLY A 218 12.24 10.56 -7.22
N PHE A 219 12.20 11.12 -6.03
CA PHE A 219 13.35 11.21 -5.14
C PHE A 219 12.93 10.93 -3.70
N GLY A 220 13.82 10.22 -2.98
CA GLY A 220 13.88 10.23 -1.53
C GLY A 220 14.92 11.23 -1.05
N ALA A 221 14.62 11.97 -0.01
CA ALA A 221 15.48 13.03 0.51
C ALA A 221 15.65 12.93 2.02
N ARG A 222 16.88 12.89 2.50
CA ARG A 222 17.21 12.86 3.93
C ARG A 222 17.67 14.22 4.43
N LYS A 223 17.08 14.64 5.53
CA LYS A 223 17.46 15.86 6.25
C LYS A 223 18.92 15.79 6.73
N LEU A 224 19.68 16.86 6.53
CA LEU A 224 21.07 16.99 6.98
C LEU A 224 21.23 18.04 8.09
N TYR A 225 20.38 19.05 8.12
CA TYR A 225 20.53 20.22 9.01
C TYR A 225 19.40 20.28 10.02
N GLU A 226 19.72 20.62 11.26
CA GLU A 226 18.77 20.78 12.35
C GLU A 226 17.71 21.86 12.08
N ALA A 227 18.12 22.94 11.39
CA ALA A 227 17.23 24.02 11.00
C ALA A 227 16.12 23.64 9.99
N ASP A 228 16.22 22.46 9.36
CA ASP A 228 15.14 21.91 8.55
C ASP A 228 14.04 21.34 9.46
N ASN A 229 12.92 22.04 9.57
CA ASN A 229 11.75 21.61 10.36
C ASN A 229 10.94 20.47 9.70
N GLY A 230 11.34 20.00 8.51
CA GLY A 230 10.67 18.89 7.82
C GLY A 230 11.00 17.51 8.41
N PRO A 231 10.35 16.45 7.92
CA PRO A 231 10.59 15.09 8.38
C PRO A 231 12.02 14.64 8.06
N LYS A 232 12.53 13.67 8.84
CA LYS A 232 13.85 13.04 8.63
C LYS A 232 14.03 12.57 7.19
N TYR A 233 13.02 11.90 6.65
CA TYR A 233 12.93 11.51 5.23
C TYR A 233 11.72 12.17 4.58
N LEU A 234 11.94 12.78 3.41
CA LEU A 234 10.92 13.43 2.59
C LEU A 234 10.98 12.82 1.19
N ASN A 235 9.88 12.26 0.73
CA ASN A 235 9.80 11.67 -0.61
C ASN A 235 8.99 12.55 -1.57
N THR A 236 9.18 12.33 -2.87
CA THR A 236 8.29 12.90 -3.90
C THR A 236 6.83 12.56 -3.55
N PRO A 237 5.89 13.50 -3.68
CA PRO A 237 4.46 13.20 -3.52
C PRO A 237 3.99 12.30 -4.68
N ASP A 238 2.81 11.69 -4.55
CA ASP A 238 2.21 11.00 -5.67
C ASP A 238 1.98 11.95 -6.84
N THR A 239 2.45 11.55 -8.02
CA THR A 239 2.37 12.31 -9.28
C THR A 239 1.84 11.40 -10.40
N ALA A 240 1.75 11.92 -11.62
CA ALA A 240 1.40 11.12 -12.79
C ALA A 240 2.42 10.02 -13.10
N ILE A 241 3.71 10.19 -12.69
CA ILE A 241 4.80 9.24 -12.95
C ILE A 241 5.28 8.48 -11.71
N TYR A 242 4.86 8.86 -10.51
CA TYR A 242 5.30 8.29 -9.24
C TYR A 242 4.12 7.97 -8.33
N LYS A 243 4.02 6.71 -7.92
CA LYS A 243 3.07 6.21 -6.92
C LYS A 243 3.84 5.43 -5.87
N LYS A 244 3.83 5.87 -4.61
CA LYS A 244 4.59 5.24 -3.51
C LYS A 244 4.29 3.74 -3.34
N SER A 245 3.04 3.33 -3.58
CA SER A 245 2.61 1.93 -3.49
C SER A 245 3.04 1.05 -4.66
N GLN A 246 3.57 1.64 -5.75
CA GLN A 246 3.89 0.94 -6.99
C GLN A 246 5.39 0.98 -7.32
N VAL A 247 6.21 1.53 -6.45
CA VAL A 247 7.66 1.66 -6.67
C VAL A 247 8.43 1.05 -5.50
N LEU A 248 9.48 0.32 -5.83
CA LEU A 248 10.45 -0.24 -4.89
C LEU A 248 11.82 0.35 -5.21
N TYR A 249 12.45 1.00 -4.24
CA TYR A 249 13.81 1.55 -4.41
C TYR A 249 14.81 0.42 -4.63
N GLY A 250 15.70 0.60 -5.60
CA GLY A 250 16.71 -0.38 -5.99
C GLY A 250 16.20 -1.49 -6.91
N ILE A 251 14.91 -1.48 -7.30
CA ILE A 251 14.35 -2.54 -8.16
C ILE A 251 15.02 -2.57 -9.54
N ASP A 252 15.40 -1.43 -10.08
CA ASP A 252 16.13 -1.29 -11.35
C ASP A 252 17.47 -2.03 -11.32
N LEU A 253 18.18 -2.00 -10.19
CA LEU A 253 19.45 -2.69 -9.97
C LEU A 253 19.26 -4.16 -9.60
N ALA A 254 18.21 -4.47 -8.84
CA ALA A 254 17.99 -5.80 -8.26
C ALA A 254 17.22 -6.77 -9.17
N LYS A 255 16.38 -6.29 -10.11
CA LYS A 255 15.41 -7.10 -10.86
C LYS A 255 15.98 -8.36 -11.51
N GLN A 256 17.13 -8.25 -12.18
CA GLN A 256 17.79 -9.38 -12.83
C GLN A 256 18.31 -10.41 -11.82
N ASN A 257 18.89 -9.94 -10.72
CA ASN A 257 19.40 -10.80 -9.66
C ASN A 257 18.25 -11.47 -8.89
N ILE A 258 17.16 -10.77 -8.65
CA ILE A 258 15.92 -11.33 -8.07
C ILE A 258 15.39 -12.46 -8.94
N ALA A 259 15.24 -12.22 -10.24
CA ALA A 259 14.77 -13.23 -11.19
C ALA A 259 15.70 -14.44 -11.27
N LYS A 260 17.02 -14.22 -11.34
CA LYS A 260 18.03 -15.28 -11.42
C LYS A 260 18.13 -16.10 -10.14
N ALA A 261 18.13 -15.45 -8.99
CA ALA A 261 18.26 -16.11 -7.69
C ALA A 261 16.92 -16.65 -7.17
N SER A 262 15.79 -16.28 -7.78
CA SER A 262 14.43 -16.50 -7.25
C SER A 262 14.32 -16.06 -5.78
N ARG A 263 14.96 -14.95 -5.44
CA ARG A 263 15.06 -14.42 -4.08
C ARG A 263 15.01 -12.90 -4.09
N ALA A 264 14.22 -12.30 -3.21
CA ALA A 264 14.20 -10.87 -2.95
C ALA A 264 14.44 -10.61 -1.47
N VAL A 265 15.21 -9.56 -1.15
CA VAL A 265 15.42 -9.06 0.21
C VAL A 265 14.77 -7.69 0.32
N VAL A 266 13.82 -7.54 1.22
CA VAL A 266 13.08 -6.29 1.44
C VAL A 266 13.61 -5.63 2.70
N VAL A 267 14.22 -4.47 2.57
CA VAL A 267 14.78 -3.67 3.66
C VAL A 267 13.96 -2.38 3.86
N GLU A 268 14.24 -1.59 4.90
CA GLU A 268 13.43 -0.43 5.26
C GLU A 268 13.77 0.83 4.45
N GLY A 269 15.05 1.11 4.22
CA GLY A 269 15.53 2.40 3.72
C GLY A 269 16.52 2.37 2.57
N TYR A 270 16.85 3.56 2.08
CA TYR A 270 17.78 3.77 0.97
C TYR A 270 19.21 3.32 1.32
N THR A 271 19.69 3.66 2.52
CA THR A 271 21.00 3.28 3.04
C THR A 271 21.14 1.79 3.23
N ASP A 272 20.06 1.11 3.57
CA ASP A 272 20.06 -0.34 3.79
C ASP A 272 20.18 -1.08 2.46
N VAL A 273 19.48 -0.61 1.41
CA VAL A 273 19.69 -1.15 0.05
C VAL A 273 21.13 -0.95 -0.40
N MET A 274 21.70 0.24 -0.18
CA MET A 274 23.10 0.51 -0.52
C MET A 274 24.05 -0.43 0.23
N ALA A 275 23.87 -0.60 1.54
CA ALA A 275 24.68 -1.48 2.36
C ALA A 275 24.58 -2.95 1.91
N CYS A 276 23.36 -3.43 1.66
CA CYS A 276 23.14 -4.78 1.16
C CYS A 276 23.81 -5.03 -0.19
N HIS A 277 23.65 -4.12 -1.15
CA HIS A 277 24.28 -4.28 -2.47
C HIS A 277 25.80 -4.28 -2.39
N LEU A 278 26.39 -3.40 -1.57
CA LEU A 278 27.86 -3.38 -1.36
C LEU A 278 28.36 -4.64 -0.67
N ALA A 279 27.53 -5.25 0.20
CA ALA A 279 27.81 -6.53 0.84
C ALA A 279 27.54 -7.76 -0.08
N GLY A 280 27.23 -7.54 -1.36
CA GLY A 280 26.95 -8.62 -2.32
C GLY A 280 25.49 -9.11 -2.34
N VAL A 281 24.61 -8.56 -1.50
CA VAL A 281 23.18 -8.88 -1.49
C VAL A 281 22.46 -8.01 -2.53
N THR A 282 22.73 -8.27 -3.80
CA THR A 282 22.25 -7.48 -4.95
C THR A 282 20.77 -7.70 -5.28
N THR A 283 20.06 -8.46 -4.45
CA THR A 283 18.59 -8.68 -4.53
C THR A 283 17.82 -7.79 -3.55
N ALA A 284 18.49 -6.87 -2.87
CA ALA A 284 17.90 -5.98 -1.87
C ALA A 284 17.14 -4.82 -2.52
N ILE A 285 15.96 -4.55 -1.99
CA ILE A 285 15.04 -3.47 -2.40
C ILE A 285 14.37 -2.88 -1.16
N ALA A 286 13.86 -1.65 -1.26
CA ALA A 286 13.12 -1.01 -0.16
C ALA A 286 11.83 -0.35 -0.62
N THR A 287 10.88 -0.17 0.31
CA THR A 287 9.70 0.66 0.09
C THR A 287 10.07 2.14 0.23
N CYS A 288 9.33 3.01 -0.47
CA CYS A 288 9.59 4.45 -0.47
C CYS A 288 8.76 5.18 0.60
N GLY A 289 8.97 4.84 1.88
CA GLY A 289 8.26 5.49 3.00
C GLY A 289 6.78 5.14 3.08
N THR A 290 6.41 3.94 2.69
CA THR A 290 5.09 3.34 2.83
C THR A 290 5.23 1.89 3.29
N ALA A 291 4.18 1.32 3.87
CA ALA A 291 4.19 -0.10 4.20
C ALA A 291 4.27 -0.96 2.93
N PHE A 292 4.95 -2.10 3.03
CA PHE A 292 4.96 -3.09 1.97
C PHE A 292 3.56 -3.64 1.77
N GLY A 293 3.00 -3.58 0.55
CA GLY A 293 1.60 -3.90 0.30
C GLY A 293 1.35 -4.57 -1.05
N GLY A 294 0.06 -4.73 -1.40
CA GLY A 294 -0.39 -5.53 -2.53
C GLY A 294 0.20 -5.19 -3.89
N ASP A 295 0.47 -3.91 -4.19
CA ASP A 295 1.07 -3.53 -5.48
C ASP A 295 2.56 -3.88 -5.52
N HIS A 296 3.30 -3.74 -4.41
CA HIS A 296 4.69 -4.22 -4.29
C HIS A 296 4.76 -5.75 -4.48
N ILE A 297 3.81 -6.49 -3.93
CA ILE A 297 3.69 -7.94 -4.10
C ILE A 297 3.51 -8.31 -5.58
N LYS A 298 2.67 -7.58 -6.32
CA LYS A 298 2.46 -7.82 -7.76
C LYS A 298 3.76 -7.67 -8.56
N ILE A 299 4.59 -6.65 -8.23
CA ILE A 299 5.89 -6.46 -8.87
C ILE A 299 6.79 -7.67 -8.60
N LEU A 300 6.95 -8.07 -7.34
CA LEU A 300 7.81 -9.21 -6.98
C LEU A 300 7.30 -10.53 -7.54
N ARG A 301 6.00 -10.79 -7.55
CA ARG A 301 5.41 -12.01 -8.14
C ARG A 301 5.80 -12.17 -9.61
N ARG A 302 5.82 -11.09 -10.40
CA ARG A 302 6.23 -11.11 -11.81
C ARG A 302 7.70 -11.47 -11.97
N LEU A 303 8.57 -10.94 -11.09
CA LEU A 303 10.01 -11.24 -11.09
C LEU A 303 10.33 -12.64 -10.55
N LEU A 304 9.56 -13.13 -9.58
CA LEU A 304 9.73 -14.45 -8.95
C LEU A 304 8.91 -15.54 -9.64
N MET A 305 8.14 -15.20 -10.69
CA MET A 305 7.20 -16.09 -11.41
C MET A 305 6.20 -16.80 -10.52
N ASP A 306 5.85 -16.21 -9.40
CA ASP A 306 4.97 -16.78 -8.36
C ASP A 306 5.32 -18.27 -8.06
N ASN A 307 6.61 -18.57 -7.97
CA ASN A 307 7.15 -19.90 -7.76
C ASN A 307 7.16 -20.23 -6.27
N GLY A 308 6.63 -21.40 -5.90
CA GLY A 308 6.61 -21.86 -4.51
C GLY A 308 8.00 -22.10 -3.88
N SER A 309 9.08 -22.21 -4.69
CA SER A 309 10.45 -22.28 -4.21
C SER A 309 11.16 -20.91 -4.15
N ALA A 310 10.51 -19.85 -4.62
CA ALA A 310 11.03 -18.49 -4.50
C ALA A 310 10.96 -18.02 -3.05
N ARG A 311 11.85 -17.11 -2.66
CA ARG A 311 12.00 -16.63 -1.29
C ARG A 311 11.94 -15.12 -1.23
N VAL A 312 11.16 -14.60 -0.28
CA VAL A 312 11.15 -13.17 0.06
C VAL A 312 11.56 -13.04 1.52
N ILE A 313 12.69 -12.38 1.76
CA ILE A 313 13.24 -12.14 3.08
C ILE A 313 12.95 -10.68 3.46
N PHE A 314 12.23 -10.48 4.54
CA PHE A 314 12.01 -9.16 5.11
C PHE A 314 13.03 -8.91 6.21
N THR A 315 13.82 -7.85 6.09
CA THR A 315 14.68 -7.38 7.17
C THR A 315 14.01 -6.18 7.83
N PHE A 316 13.76 -6.29 9.11
CA PHE A 316 13.20 -5.22 9.91
C PHE A 316 14.16 -4.86 11.04
N ASP A 317 14.13 -3.59 11.45
CA ASP A 317 14.80 -3.16 12.67
C ASP A 317 14.22 -3.95 13.85
N GLY A 318 15.07 -4.31 14.80
CA GLY A 318 14.66 -5.13 15.96
C GLY A 318 13.73 -4.42 16.96
N ASP A 319 13.22 -3.23 16.60
CA ASP A 319 12.37 -2.40 17.41
C ASP A 319 10.86 -2.77 17.29
N ALA A 320 10.02 -2.11 18.10
CA ALA A 320 8.58 -2.34 18.10
C ALA A 320 7.90 -1.95 16.77
N ALA A 321 8.47 -0.99 16.01
CA ALA A 321 7.94 -0.57 14.73
C ALA A 321 8.21 -1.63 13.66
N GLY A 322 9.43 -2.20 13.61
CA GLY A 322 9.80 -3.30 12.74
C GLY A 322 8.98 -4.57 13.02
N GLN A 323 8.76 -4.92 14.30
CA GLN A 323 7.87 -6.02 14.67
C GLN A 323 6.44 -5.84 14.13
N LYS A 324 5.90 -4.63 14.21
CA LYS A 324 4.57 -4.29 13.66
C LYS A 324 4.56 -4.34 12.14
N ALA A 325 5.64 -3.93 11.48
CA ALA A 325 5.79 -4.02 10.03
C ALA A 325 5.84 -5.49 9.57
N ALA A 326 6.54 -6.37 10.30
CA ALA A 326 6.59 -7.80 10.06
C ALA A 326 5.20 -8.47 10.14
N LEU A 327 4.40 -8.13 11.16
CA LEU A 327 3.03 -8.65 11.28
C LEU A 327 2.13 -8.20 10.13
N ARG A 328 2.27 -6.94 9.66
CA ARG A 328 1.55 -6.45 8.48
C ARG A 328 1.98 -7.16 7.20
N ALA A 329 3.29 -7.39 7.01
CA ALA A 329 3.80 -8.16 5.88
C ALA A 329 3.21 -9.58 5.88
N PHE A 330 3.04 -10.20 7.05
CA PHE A 330 2.40 -11.49 7.19
C PHE A 330 0.90 -11.48 6.78
N GLU A 331 0.16 -10.42 7.03
CA GLU A 331 -1.25 -10.31 6.59
C GLU A 331 -1.37 -10.41 5.06
N ASP A 332 -0.39 -9.89 4.35
CA ASP A 332 -0.31 -9.91 2.88
C ASP A 332 0.42 -11.14 2.30
N ASP A 333 1.06 -11.96 3.14
CA ASP A 333 1.83 -13.15 2.74
C ASP A 333 1.03 -14.12 1.84
N GLN A 334 -0.29 -14.24 2.10
CA GLN A 334 -1.17 -15.10 1.32
C GLN A 334 -1.28 -14.72 -0.17
N LYS A 335 -0.88 -13.51 -0.53
CA LYS A 335 -0.83 -13.02 -1.92
C LYS A 335 0.41 -13.51 -2.67
N PHE A 336 1.45 -14.00 -1.96
CA PHE A 336 2.61 -14.66 -2.56
C PHE A 336 2.37 -16.18 -2.73
N ALA A 337 2.95 -16.79 -3.78
CA ALA A 337 3.23 -18.22 -3.79
C ALA A 337 4.60 -18.53 -3.16
N ALA A 338 5.52 -17.56 -3.20
CA ALA A 338 6.86 -17.64 -2.61
C ALA A 338 6.81 -17.89 -1.09
N GLU A 339 7.85 -18.51 -0.57
CA GLU A 339 8.08 -18.63 0.87
C GLU A 339 8.58 -17.27 1.42
N THR A 340 8.05 -16.88 2.56
CA THR A 340 8.41 -15.60 3.21
C THR A 340 9.16 -15.85 4.50
N TYR A 341 10.21 -15.06 4.69
CA TYR A 341 11.12 -15.15 5.82
C TYR A 341 11.28 -13.78 6.48
N ILE A 342 11.66 -13.77 7.73
CA ILE A 342 12.09 -12.59 8.46
C ILE A 342 13.54 -12.75 8.88
N ALA A 343 14.29 -11.65 8.77
CA ALA A 343 15.62 -11.51 9.32
C ALA A 343 15.65 -10.29 10.25
N ILE A 344 16.10 -10.48 11.46
CA ILE A 344 16.28 -9.42 12.45
C ILE A 344 17.77 -9.33 12.73
N ALA A 345 18.35 -8.17 12.49
CA ALA A 345 19.75 -7.95 12.80
C ALA A 345 19.99 -7.98 14.32
N PRO A 346 21.15 -8.47 14.77
CA PRO A 346 21.50 -8.46 16.17
C PRO A 346 21.56 -7.03 16.71
N ASP A 347 21.23 -6.87 17.98
CA ASP A 347 21.29 -5.59 18.73
C ASP A 347 20.37 -4.47 18.15
N GLY A 348 19.37 -4.83 17.32
CA GLY A 348 18.45 -3.87 16.71
C GLY A 348 19.07 -2.99 15.65
N MET A 349 20.22 -3.37 15.09
CA MET A 349 20.90 -2.62 14.02
C MET A 349 20.13 -2.68 12.72
N ASP A 350 20.24 -1.62 11.92
CA ASP A 350 19.86 -1.69 10.51
C ASP A 350 21.00 -2.36 9.67
N PRO A 351 20.75 -2.78 8.42
CA PRO A 351 21.79 -3.39 7.56
C PRO A 351 23.02 -2.50 7.35
N CYS A 352 22.85 -1.18 7.35
CA CYS A 352 23.96 -0.24 7.21
C CYS A 352 24.83 -0.23 8.48
N GLU A 353 24.22 -0.16 9.65
CA GLU A 353 24.91 -0.24 10.95
C GLU A 353 25.59 -1.61 11.13
N LEU A 354 24.92 -2.69 10.75
CA LEU A 354 25.47 -4.04 10.80
C LEU A 354 26.73 -4.17 9.94
N ARG A 355 26.69 -3.61 8.71
CA ARG A 355 27.83 -3.60 7.80
C ARG A 355 29.03 -2.87 8.40
N LEU A 356 28.80 -1.71 9.01
CA LEU A 356 29.86 -0.93 9.68
C LEU A 356 30.45 -1.65 10.88
N ALA A 357 29.61 -2.29 11.69
CA ALA A 357 30.03 -2.92 12.94
C ALA A 357 30.70 -4.30 12.73
N LYS A 358 30.18 -5.11 11.78
CA LYS A 358 30.54 -6.53 11.64
C LYS A 358 30.98 -6.94 10.22
N GLY A 359 30.94 -5.99 9.25
CA GLY A 359 31.42 -6.22 7.88
C GLY A 359 30.39 -6.80 6.93
N ASP A 360 30.78 -6.96 5.66
CA ASP A 360 29.91 -7.38 4.56
C ASP A 360 29.35 -8.80 4.74
N GLU A 361 30.15 -9.73 5.31
CA GLU A 361 29.72 -11.11 5.58
C GLU A 361 28.50 -11.16 6.53
N ALA A 362 28.45 -10.29 7.54
CA ALA A 362 27.33 -10.26 8.49
C ALA A 362 26.02 -9.83 7.83
N VAL A 363 26.09 -8.90 6.85
CA VAL A 363 24.92 -8.48 6.07
C VAL A 363 24.48 -9.58 5.10
N ALA A 364 25.44 -10.26 4.45
CA ALA A 364 25.14 -11.39 3.59
C ALA A 364 24.47 -12.54 4.37
N ASP A 365 24.95 -12.80 5.59
CA ASP A 365 24.40 -13.81 6.50
C ASP A 365 23.01 -13.44 7.03
N LEU A 366 22.74 -12.15 7.28
CA LEU A 366 21.42 -11.63 7.63
C LEU A 366 20.40 -11.89 6.50
N ALA A 367 20.82 -11.80 5.24
CA ALA A 367 19.97 -12.01 4.08
C ALA A 367 19.66 -13.50 3.79
N GLU A 368 20.22 -14.45 4.57
CA GLU A 368 19.88 -15.86 4.43
C GLU A 368 18.55 -16.20 5.11
N PRO A 369 17.68 -17.00 4.44
CA PRO A 369 16.34 -17.31 4.93
C PRO A 369 16.41 -18.30 6.10
N ARG A 370 16.36 -17.82 7.35
CA ARG A 370 16.47 -18.65 8.56
C ARG A 370 15.14 -18.82 9.27
N THR A 371 14.40 -17.74 9.49
CA THR A 371 13.17 -17.76 10.27
C THR A 371 11.96 -17.51 9.35
N PRO A 372 11.05 -18.50 9.17
CA PRO A 372 9.82 -18.27 8.44
C PRO A 372 8.98 -17.15 9.07
N LEU A 373 8.37 -16.31 8.24
CA LEU A 373 7.60 -15.15 8.71
C LEU A 373 6.41 -15.57 9.60
N PHE A 374 5.77 -16.71 9.29
CA PHE A 374 4.67 -17.25 10.09
C PHE A 374 5.13 -17.66 11.50
N GLU A 375 6.32 -18.23 11.63
CA GLU A 375 6.89 -18.64 12.93
C GLU A 375 7.14 -17.43 13.82
N PHE A 376 7.72 -16.37 13.24
CA PHE A 376 7.88 -15.10 13.94
C PHE A 376 6.52 -14.53 14.39
N ALA A 377 5.54 -14.49 13.49
CA ALA A 377 4.18 -14.01 13.81
C ALA A 377 3.55 -14.82 14.95
N LEU A 378 3.69 -16.14 14.94
CA LEU A 378 3.20 -17.02 16.02
C LEU A 378 3.86 -16.69 17.37
N ARG A 379 5.18 -16.55 17.40
CA ARG A 379 5.91 -16.19 18.64
C ARG A 379 5.45 -14.84 19.17
N GLN A 380 5.25 -13.85 18.31
CA GLN A 380 4.76 -12.52 18.71
C GLN A 380 3.31 -12.55 19.22
N ILE A 381 2.46 -13.38 18.64
CA ILE A 381 1.08 -13.58 19.12
C ILE A 381 1.09 -14.21 20.50
N VAL A 382 1.79 -15.34 20.64
CA VAL A 382 1.84 -16.10 21.90
C VAL A 382 2.43 -15.28 23.04
N ALA A 383 3.46 -14.47 22.79
CA ALA A 383 4.10 -13.63 23.80
C ALA A 383 3.20 -12.54 24.42
N ARG A 384 2.04 -12.25 23.80
CA ARG A 384 1.08 -11.24 24.32
C ARG A 384 0.13 -11.80 25.39
N TYR A 385 0.13 -13.12 25.57
CA TYR A 385 -0.82 -13.79 26.45
C TYR A 385 -0.13 -14.39 27.67
N ASP A 386 -0.86 -14.39 28.79
CA ASP A 386 -0.45 -15.10 30.00
C ASP A 386 -0.75 -16.60 29.85
N LEU A 387 0.28 -17.39 29.53
CA LEU A 387 0.16 -18.83 29.30
C LEU A 387 0.02 -19.65 30.59
N ASP A 388 0.24 -19.07 31.75
CA ASP A 388 0.05 -19.75 33.03
C ASP A 388 -1.43 -19.98 33.32
N THR A 389 -2.31 -19.16 32.68
CA THR A 389 -3.76 -19.29 32.84
C THR A 389 -4.41 -20.10 31.69
N PRO A 390 -5.41 -20.96 32.00
CA PRO A 390 -6.17 -21.65 30.94
C PRO A 390 -6.86 -20.70 29.97
N ALA A 391 -7.35 -19.55 30.46
CA ALA A 391 -7.99 -18.53 29.65
C ALA A 391 -7.00 -17.85 28.68
N GLY A 392 -5.78 -17.56 29.16
CA GLY A 392 -4.72 -16.99 28.32
C GLY A 392 -4.28 -17.97 27.23
N ARG A 393 -4.11 -19.26 27.55
CA ARG A 393 -3.79 -20.30 26.53
C ARG A 393 -4.88 -20.45 25.47
N ALA A 394 -6.16 -20.40 25.88
CA ALA A 394 -7.28 -20.48 24.94
C ALA A 394 -7.33 -19.24 24.02
N ALA A 395 -7.16 -18.04 24.57
CA ALA A 395 -7.13 -16.81 23.80
C ALA A 395 -5.94 -16.76 22.83
N ALA A 396 -4.76 -17.20 23.27
CA ALA A 396 -3.58 -17.32 22.42
C ALA A 396 -3.80 -18.30 21.26
N LEU A 397 -4.45 -19.47 21.54
CA LEU A 397 -4.80 -20.42 20.49
C LEU A 397 -5.78 -19.84 19.47
N ASP A 398 -6.81 -19.14 19.91
CA ASP A 398 -7.81 -18.57 19.02
C ASP A 398 -7.22 -17.49 18.07
N GLU A 399 -6.19 -16.76 18.52
CA GLU A 399 -5.47 -15.79 17.67
C GLU A 399 -4.38 -16.45 16.80
N ALA A 400 -3.68 -17.46 17.31
CA ALA A 400 -2.58 -18.12 16.60
C ALA A 400 -3.04 -19.18 15.58
N ALA A 401 -4.10 -19.94 15.88
CA ALA A 401 -4.57 -21.01 15.00
C ALA A 401 -4.94 -20.54 13.57
N PRO A 402 -5.56 -19.36 13.33
CA PRO A 402 -5.76 -18.82 11.99
C PRO A 402 -4.46 -18.58 11.22
N VAL A 403 -3.36 -18.25 11.89
CA VAL A 403 -2.03 -18.09 11.27
C VAL A 403 -1.54 -19.42 10.72
N VAL A 404 -1.58 -20.47 11.55
CA VAL A 404 -1.17 -21.82 11.14
C VAL A 404 -2.08 -22.36 10.04
N ALA A 405 -3.39 -22.10 10.11
CA ALA A 405 -4.36 -22.53 9.11
C ALA A 405 -4.08 -21.97 7.69
N ARG A 406 -3.32 -20.87 7.58
CA ARG A 406 -2.91 -20.26 6.32
C ARG A 406 -1.67 -20.87 5.70
N ILE A 407 -0.92 -21.73 6.39
CA ILE A 407 0.26 -22.41 5.84
C ILE A 407 -0.17 -23.28 4.67
N LYS A 408 0.47 -23.06 3.51
CA LYS A 408 0.06 -23.66 2.22
C LYS A 408 0.37 -25.16 2.14
N ASN A 409 1.51 -25.58 2.67
CA ASN A 409 1.93 -26.97 2.73
C ASN A 409 1.24 -27.66 3.89
N SER A 410 0.42 -28.68 3.60
CA SER A 410 -0.36 -29.41 4.62
C SER A 410 0.50 -30.19 5.61
N GLY A 411 1.67 -30.69 5.19
CA GLY A 411 2.64 -31.34 6.08
C GLY A 411 3.24 -30.34 7.07
N ALA A 412 3.75 -29.21 6.57
CA ALA A 412 4.26 -28.13 7.40
C ALA A 412 3.17 -27.55 8.32
N GLN A 413 1.94 -27.42 7.82
CA GLN A 413 0.79 -26.96 8.63
C GLN A 413 0.55 -27.88 9.83
N HIS A 414 0.62 -29.19 9.64
CA HIS A 414 0.47 -30.18 10.71
C HIS A 414 1.58 -30.06 11.76
N GLU A 415 2.84 -30.03 11.32
CA GLU A 415 4.00 -29.90 12.21
C GLU A 415 3.94 -28.61 13.03
N VAL A 416 3.65 -27.48 12.39
CA VAL A 416 3.51 -26.19 13.07
C VAL A 416 2.31 -26.16 14.04
N ALA A 417 1.22 -26.90 13.73
CA ALA A 417 0.10 -27.02 14.68
C ALA A 417 0.49 -27.83 15.93
N VAL A 418 1.33 -28.85 15.79
CA VAL A 418 1.89 -29.60 16.93
C VAL A 418 2.85 -28.72 17.74
N GLU A 419 3.72 -27.97 17.07
CA GLU A 419 4.63 -27.02 17.73
C GLU A 419 3.86 -25.93 18.48
N LEU A 420 2.79 -25.36 17.89
CA LEU A 420 1.92 -24.40 18.54
C LEU A 420 1.31 -24.96 19.83
N ALA A 421 0.87 -26.23 19.83
CA ALA A 421 0.37 -26.87 21.05
C ALA A 421 1.43 -26.90 22.16
N GLY A 422 2.68 -27.21 21.80
CA GLY A 422 3.83 -27.16 22.72
C GLY A 422 4.10 -25.76 23.24
N MET A 423 4.13 -24.75 22.36
CA MET A 423 4.33 -23.33 22.73
C MET A 423 3.26 -22.83 23.73
N LEU A 424 2.02 -23.28 23.58
CA LEU A 424 0.89 -22.91 24.43
C LEU A 424 0.79 -23.75 25.71
N GLY A 425 1.60 -24.82 25.87
CA GLY A 425 1.47 -25.76 26.98
C GLY A 425 0.18 -26.55 26.97
N ILE A 426 -0.40 -26.80 25.78
CA ILE A 426 -1.63 -27.59 25.59
C ILE A 426 -1.23 -29.06 25.36
N LEU A 427 -1.54 -29.93 26.35
CA LEU A 427 -1.17 -31.35 26.31
C LEU A 427 -1.91 -32.14 25.22
N ASP A 428 -3.19 -31.80 24.95
CA ASP A 428 -3.95 -32.39 23.84
C ASP A 428 -3.57 -31.72 22.50
N THR A 429 -2.47 -32.18 21.92
CA THR A 429 -1.99 -31.70 20.61
C THR A 429 -3.04 -31.94 19.51
N GLN A 430 -3.83 -33.02 19.60
CA GLN A 430 -4.87 -33.34 18.63
C GLN A 430 -6.02 -32.32 18.64
N PHE A 431 -6.29 -31.69 19.77
CA PHE A 431 -7.25 -30.59 19.86
C PHE A 431 -6.81 -29.41 19.00
N VAL A 432 -5.53 -28.99 19.13
CA VAL A 432 -4.96 -27.88 18.36
C VAL A 432 -4.92 -28.20 16.86
N VAL A 433 -4.45 -29.40 16.48
CA VAL A 433 -4.40 -29.86 15.11
C VAL A 433 -5.81 -29.87 14.46
N ARG A 434 -6.82 -30.39 15.16
CA ARG A 434 -8.21 -30.37 14.68
C ARG A 434 -8.75 -28.96 14.52
N ARG A 435 -8.45 -28.05 15.45
CA ARG A 435 -8.86 -26.64 15.39
C ARG A 435 -8.26 -25.94 14.16
N VAL A 436 -6.96 -26.11 13.92
CA VAL A 436 -6.26 -25.59 12.74
C VAL A 436 -6.84 -26.17 11.44
N ALA A 437 -7.03 -27.49 11.37
CA ALA A 437 -7.59 -28.15 10.18
C ALA A 437 -9.02 -27.67 9.86
N GLN A 438 -9.84 -27.43 10.89
CA GLN A 438 -11.18 -26.86 10.73
C GLN A 438 -11.13 -25.46 10.13
N LEU A 439 -10.26 -24.60 10.65
CA LEU A 439 -10.08 -23.25 10.13
C LEU A 439 -9.53 -23.24 8.70
N ALA A 440 -8.60 -24.13 8.37
CA ALA A 440 -8.06 -24.27 7.02
C ALA A 440 -9.12 -24.71 6.00
N ARG A 441 -10.01 -25.63 6.36
CA ARG A 441 -11.15 -26.04 5.52
C ARG A 441 -12.10 -24.86 5.29
N TRP A 442 -12.43 -24.13 6.33
CA TRP A 442 -13.33 -22.96 6.28
C TRP A 442 -12.78 -21.84 5.39
N ALA A 443 -11.47 -21.61 5.44
CA ALA A 443 -10.78 -20.63 4.58
C ALA A 443 -10.82 -21.05 3.09
N ARG A 444 -10.63 -22.34 2.79
CA ARG A 444 -10.70 -22.90 1.42
C ARG A 444 -12.10 -22.80 0.83
N GLU A 445 -13.14 -23.13 1.62
CA GLU A 445 -14.55 -23.06 1.19
C GLU A 445 -15.01 -21.62 0.88
N ARG A 446 -14.49 -20.63 1.62
CA ARG A 446 -14.75 -19.20 1.36
C ARG A 446 -13.96 -18.66 0.16
N GLY A 447 -12.74 -19.12 -0.07
CA GLY A 447 -11.91 -18.73 -1.22
C GLY A 447 -12.39 -19.31 -2.55
N GLY A 448 -13.17 -20.40 -2.54
CA GLY A 448 -13.68 -21.08 -3.74
C GLY A 448 -14.96 -20.48 -4.35
N ARG A 449 -15.58 -19.47 -3.73
CA ARG A 449 -16.85 -18.86 -4.21
C ARG A 449 -16.67 -17.57 -5.02
N GLY A 450 -15.47 -17.26 -5.50
CA GLY A 450 -15.17 -16.06 -6.27
C GLY A 450 -14.64 -16.33 -7.67
N GLY A 451 -15.42 -16.97 -8.54
CA GLY A 451 -15.15 -17.03 -9.98
C GLY A 451 -16.47 -17.01 -10.76
N PRO A 452 -16.58 -16.27 -11.88
CA PRO A 452 -17.80 -16.23 -12.67
C PRO A 452 -18.04 -17.61 -13.32
N GLN A 453 -19.12 -18.25 -12.98
CA GLN A 453 -19.63 -19.43 -13.65
C GLN A 453 -20.01 -19.05 -15.08
N GLN A 454 -19.19 -19.43 -16.05
CA GLN A 454 -19.60 -19.51 -17.44
C GLN A 454 -20.52 -20.71 -17.65
N ASP A 455 -21.67 -20.35 -18.11
CA ASP A 455 -22.78 -21.11 -18.63
C ASP A 455 -22.36 -22.35 -19.46
N ARG A 456 -22.79 -23.53 -19.06
CA ARG A 456 -22.92 -24.68 -19.95
C ARG A 456 -24.37 -25.14 -19.95
N SER A 457 -25.10 -24.57 -20.90
CA SER A 457 -26.42 -25.06 -21.33
C SER A 457 -26.36 -26.50 -21.83
N ARG A 458 -27.20 -27.35 -21.27
CA ARG A 458 -27.95 -28.37 -22.01
C ARG A 458 -29.12 -28.88 -21.15
N GLY A 459 -30.26 -28.54 -21.56
CA GLY A 459 -31.56 -29.16 -21.74
C GLY A 459 -32.09 -30.16 -20.68
N ALA A 460 -33.16 -29.71 -20.02
CA ALA A 460 -34.39 -30.52 -19.87
C ALA A 460 -35.50 -29.59 -19.33
N GLU A 461 -36.53 -29.43 -20.13
CA GLU A 461 -37.80 -28.79 -19.75
C GLU A 461 -38.47 -29.59 -18.62
N GLN A 462 -38.87 -28.88 -17.56
CA GLN A 462 -40.05 -29.21 -16.77
C GLN A 462 -40.62 -27.94 -16.12
N GLN A 463 -41.80 -27.58 -16.58
CA GLN A 463 -42.70 -26.59 -15.99
C GLN A 463 -42.99 -26.94 -14.53
N TRP A 464 -43.12 -25.94 -13.65
CA TRP A 464 -44.16 -25.79 -12.63
C TRP A 464 -43.94 -24.56 -11.76
N ALA A 465 -44.95 -23.70 -11.78
CA ALA A 465 -45.42 -22.77 -10.75
C ALA A 465 -44.46 -21.68 -10.19
N THR A 466 -44.76 -20.46 -10.55
CA THR A 466 -44.36 -19.21 -9.88
C THR A 466 -44.90 -19.13 -8.44
N PRO A 467 -44.06 -18.78 -7.49
CA PRO A 467 -44.42 -17.96 -6.33
C PRO A 467 -43.78 -16.58 -6.39
N ALA A 468 -44.52 -15.61 -5.84
CA ALA A 468 -44.33 -14.19 -5.85
C ALA A 468 -42.90 -13.69 -5.61
N ALA A 469 -42.55 -12.60 -6.33
CA ALA A 469 -41.32 -11.87 -6.23
C ALA A 469 -41.04 -11.41 -4.77
N ARG A 470 -39.92 -11.92 -4.20
CA ARG A 470 -39.24 -11.29 -3.06
C ARG A 470 -38.37 -10.15 -3.59
N PRO A 471 -38.32 -8.99 -2.91
CA PRO A 471 -37.46 -7.89 -3.33
C PRO A 471 -35.99 -8.31 -3.24
N ALA A 472 -35.21 -7.93 -4.26
CA ALA A 472 -33.79 -8.19 -4.37
C ALA A 472 -33.05 -7.61 -3.16
N SER A 473 -32.53 -8.48 -2.30
CA SER A 473 -31.59 -8.09 -1.26
C SER A 473 -30.24 -7.77 -1.92
N GLY A 474 -29.80 -6.52 -1.85
CA GLY A 474 -28.42 -6.11 -2.16
C GLY A 474 -27.40 -6.89 -1.30
N PRO A 475 -26.10 -6.80 -1.58
CA PRO A 475 -25.08 -7.55 -0.85
C PRO A 475 -25.23 -7.32 0.65
N ALA A 476 -25.36 -8.38 1.43
CA ALA A 476 -25.56 -8.34 2.87
C ALA A 476 -24.40 -7.57 3.53
N LEU A 477 -24.69 -6.43 4.15
CA LEU A 477 -23.75 -5.64 4.93
C LEU A 477 -23.18 -6.51 6.07
N THR A 478 -21.88 -6.78 6.02
CA THR A 478 -21.21 -7.51 7.09
C THR A 478 -20.95 -6.56 8.26
N LEU A 479 -21.89 -6.47 9.19
CA LEU A 479 -21.87 -5.56 10.35
C LEU A 479 -20.68 -5.75 11.30
N ARG A 480 -19.97 -6.88 11.22
CA ARG A 480 -18.71 -7.13 11.92
C ARG A 480 -17.47 -6.65 11.18
N ASN A 481 -17.62 -5.87 10.10
CA ASN A 481 -16.50 -5.25 9.41
C ASN A 481 -15.81 -4.25 10.34
N PRO A 482 -14.47 -4.22 10.45
CA PRO A 482 -13.72 -3.24 11.25
C PRO A 482 -14.07 -1.77 11.00
N VAL A 483 -14.61 -1.45 9.81
CA VAL A 483 -15.09 -0.11 9.47
C VAL A 483 -16.19 0.36 10.43
N TYR A 484 -17.05 -0.54 10.89
CA TYR A 484 -18.17 -0.24 11.79
C TYR A 484 -17.86 -0.54 13.27
N ALA A 485 -16.63 -0.91 13.60
CA ALA A 485 -16.27 -1.34 14.95
C ALA A 485 -16.53 -0.25 16.02
N ALA A 486 -16.25 1.01 15.69
CA ALA A 486 -16.49 2.12 16.60
C ALA A 486 -18.01 2.35 16.85
N GLU A 487 -18.83 2.28 15.78
CA GLU A 487 -20.29 2.40 15.89
C GLU A 487 -20.86 1.28 16.77
N ARG A 488 -20.42 0.04 16.51
CA ARG A 488 -20.82 -1.13 17.30
C ARG A 488 -20.44 -0.97 18.77
N GLU A 489 -19.23 -0.49 19.05
CA GLU A 489 -18.72 -0.32 20.41
C GLU A 489 -19.46 0.79 21.16
N LEU A 490 -19.76 1.91 20.48
CA LEU A 490 -20.57 2.99 21.08
C LEU A 490 -21.97 2.51 21.45
N LEU A 491 -22.63 1.73 20.60
CA LEU A 491 -23.95 1.18 20.90
C LEU A 491 -23.91 0.16 22.04
N LYS A 492 -22.83 -0.64 22.16
CA LYS A 492 -22.66 -1.51 23.33
C LYS A 492 -22.50 -0.70 24.62
N LEU A 493 -21.71 0.37 24.59
CA LEU A 493 -21.57 1.28 25.73
C LEU A 493 -22.92 1.92 26.08
N ALA A 494 -23.67 2.42 25.11
CA ALA A 494 -24.98 3.03 25.34
C ALA A 494 -26.01 2.06 25.96
N LEU A 495 -25.95 0.77 25.59
CA LEU A 495 -26.87 -0.25 26.09
C LEU A 495 -26.44 -0.92 27.41
N GLN A 496 -25.11 -1.10 27.63
CA GLN A 496 -24.59 -1.84 28.78
C GLN A 496 -24.05 -0.94 29.88
N ARG A 497 -23.56 0.25 29.54
CA ARG A 497 -22.90 1.20 30.46
C ARG A 497 -23.32 2.64 30.12
N PRO A 498 -24.64 2.92 30.14
CA PRO A 498 -25.18 4.23 29.77
C PRO A 498 -24.57 5.37 30.59
N GLU A 499 -24.16 5.12 31.84
CA GLU A 499 -23.55 6.09 32.74
C GLU A 499 -22.19 6.62 32.24
N LEU A 500 -21.49 5.89 31.37
CA LEU A 500 -20.19 6.31 30.82
C LEU A 500 -20.30 7.17 29.56
N VAL A 501 -21.46 7.15 28.89
CA VAL A 501 -21.67 7.85 27.61
C VAL A 501 -22.74 8.92 27.67
N SER A 502 -23.59 8.92 28.68
CA SER A 502 -24.60 9.95 28.94
C SER A 502 -23.96 11.21 29.57
N PRO A 503 -24.42 12.44 29.22
CA PRO A 503 -25.43 12.73 28.20
C PRO A 503 -24.84 12.84 26.77
N ALA A 504 -23.52 12.69 26.59
CA ALA A 504 -22.83 12.97 25.35
C ALA A 504 -23.40 12.18 24.16
N VAL A 505 -23.68 10.86 24.34
CA VAL A 505 -24.20 10.01 23.26
C VAL A 505 -25.59 10.46 22.79
N ASP A 506 -26.38 11.07 23.66
CA ASP A 506 -27.75 11.49 23.31
C ASP A 506 -27.77 12.68 22.34
N ALA A 507 -26.67 13.43 22.25
CA ALA A 507 -26.44 14.48 21.27
C ALA A 507 -26.00 13.97 19.88
N TYR A 508 -25.81 12.65 19.69
CA TYR A 508 -25.43 12.07 18.38
C TYR A 508 -26.66 11.78 17.55
N GLY A 509 -26.66 12.27 16.29
CA GLY A 509 -27.70 11.98 15.31
C GLY A 509 -27.57 10.56 14.75
N VAL A 510 -28.65 10.07 14.16
CA VAL A 510 -28.66 8.78 13.43
C VAL A 510 -27.78 8.82 12.17
N ASP A 511 -27.60 9.99 11.58
CA ASP A 511 -26.74 10.28 10.43
C ASP A 511 -25.23 10.18 10.75
N GLU A 512 -24.87 10.16 12.01
CA GLU A 512 -23.50 9.91 12.43
C GLU A 512 -23.10 8.43 12.31
N PHE A 513 -24.08 7.52 12.22
CA PHE A 513 -23.88 6.10 12.00
C PHE A 513 -23.95 5.76 10.50
N THR A 514 -22.93 5.09 9.99
CA THR A 514 -22.82 4.75 8.56
C THR A 514 -23.47 3.43 8.20
N ALA A 515 -23.61 2.52 9.18
CA ALA A 515 -24.33 1.26 8.99
C ALA A 515 -25.83 1.45 9.28
N PRO A 516 -26.74 1.29 8.29
CA PRO A 516 -28.18 1.49 8.50
C PRO A 516 -28.78 0.71 9.68
N PRO A 517 -28.37 -0.56 9.96
CA PRO A 517 -28.86 -1.27 11.13
C PRO A 517 -28.39 -0.65 12.46
N TYR A 518 -27.18 -0.08 12.53
CA TYR A 518 -26.70 0.62 13.73
C TYR A 518 -27.37 1.98 13.91
N ALA A 519 -27.65 2.69 12.80
CA ALA A 519 -28.48 3.89 12.81
C ALA A 519 -29.88 3.61 13.38
N ALA A 520 -30.49 2.47 13.00
CA ALA A 520 -31.79 2.04 13.52
C ALA A 520 -31.74 1.70 15.02
N VAL A 521 -30.66 1.06 15.51
CA VAL A 521 -30.46 0.84 16.95
C VAL A 521 -30.30 2.17 17.68
N ARG A 522 -29.53 3.12 17.12
CA ARG A 522 -29.37 4.46 17.72
C ARG A 522 -30.72 5.20 17.80
N GLN A 523 -31.55 5.08 16.76
CA GLN A 523 -32.89 5.63 16.75
C GLN A 523 -33.74 5.02 17.87
N ALA A 524 -33.73 3.70 18.02
CA ALA A 524 -34.45 3.01 19.09
C ALA A 524 -33.99 3.44 20.49
N VAL A 525 -32.69 3.69 20.67
CA VAL A 525 -32.11 4.25 21.91
C VAL A 525 -32.69 5.64 22.19
N ALA A 526 -32.77 6.51 21.17
CA ALA A 526 -33.32 7.85 21.32
C ALA A 526 -34.81 7.83 21.69
N GLU A 527 -35.61 6.98 21.02
CA GLU A 527 -37.03 6.80 21.29
C GLU A 527 -37.35 6.22 22.65
N ALA A 528 -36.42 5.43 23.21
CA ALA A 528 -36.51 4.88 24.57
C ALA A 528 -36.20 5.89 25.68
N GLY A 529 -35.86 7.14 25.33
CA GLY A 529 -35.49 8.20 26.26
C GLY A 529 -34.00 8.44 26.41
N GLY A 530 -33.20 7.90 25.47
CA GLY A 530 -31.75 8.09 25.44
C GLY A 530 -30.98 7.30 26.51
N ALA A 531 -29.65 7.43 26.50
CA ALA A 531 -28.79 6.84 27.53
C ALA A 531 -29.04 7.48 28.91
N GLU A 532 -29.53 8.72 28.95
CA GLU A 532 -29.90 9.39 30.19
C GLU A 532 -30.99 8.61 30.94
N TYR A 533 -32.01 8.11 30.26
CA TYR A 533 -33.01 7.23 30.85
C TYR A 533 -32.40 5.91 31.30
N GLY A 534 -31.43 5.37 30.54
CA GLY A 534 -30.71 4.14 30.89
C GLY A 534 -29.90 4.24 32.20
N VAL A 535 -29.45 5.45 32.56
CA VAL A 535 -28.80 5.73 33.88
C VAL A 535 -29.80 5.69 35.00
N GLN A 536 -31.05 6.16 34.76
CA GLN A 536 -32.10 6.23 35.78
C GLN A 536 -32.72 4.86 36.05
N ASP A 537 -33.05 4.09 35.01
CA ASP A 537 -33.66 2.75 35.12
C ASP A 537 -33.06 1.78 34.07
N PRO A 538 -31.95 1.11 34.41
CA PRO A 538 -31.28 0.22 33.47
C PRO A 538 -32.09 -1.00 33.02
N GLN A 539 -33.03 -1.48 33.88
CA GLN A 539 -33.83 -2.67 33.57
C GLN A 539 -34.95 -2.33 32.57
N GLU A 540 -35.70 -1.28 32.86
CA GLU A 540 -36.79 -0.80 32.01
C GLU A 540 -36.24 -0.23 30.69
N TYR A 541 -35.07 0.39 30.70
CA TYR A 541 -34.42 0.97 29.53
C TYR A 541 -34.23 -0.05 28.39
N LEU A 542 -33.64 -1.21 28.69
CA LEU A 542 -33.43 -2.24 27.64
C LEU A 542 -34.76 -2.78 27.09
N VAL A 543 -35.79 -2.86 27.90
CA VAL A 543 -37.14 -3.25 27.44
C VAL A 543 -37.67 -2.22 26.45
N ARG A 544 -37.62 -0.93 26.79
CA ARG A 544 -38.05 0.16 25.91
C ARG A 544 -37.28 0.24 24.61
N VAL A 545 -35.96 0.10 24.65
CA VAL A 545 -35.12 0.10 23.42
C VAL A 545 -35.52 -1.05 22.51
N ARG A 546 -35.83 -2.23 23.07
CA ARG A 546 -36.28 -3.38 22.28
C ARG A 546 -37.69 -3.18 21.69
N GLU A 547 -38.58 -2.50 22.41
CA GLU A 547 -39.93 -2.16 21.95
C GLU A 547 -39.90 -1.08 20.86
N ALA A 548 -39.02 -0.09 20.97
CA ALA A 548 -38.79 0.94 19.98
C ALA A 548 -38.10 0.45 18.70
N ALA A 549 -37.56 -0.78 18.68
CA ALA A 549 -36.92 -1.34 17.49
C ALA A 549 -37.92 -1.53 16.34
N PRO A 550 -37.64 -1.02 15.11
CA PRO A 550 -38.59 -0.99 14.01
C PRO A 550 -38.96 -2.38 13.45
N ASP A 551 -38.09 -3.37 13.62
CA ASP A 551 -38.30 -4.74 13.17
C ASP A 551 -37.60 -5.77 14.05
N ASP A 552 -37.88 -7.05 13.80
CA ASP A 552 -37.29 -8.15 14.57
C ASP A 552 -35.77 -8.29 14.38
N THR A 553 -35.22 -7.83 13.26
CA THR A 553 -33.78 -7.85 12.99
C THR A 553 -33.05 -6.84 13.89
N VAL A 554 -33.59 -5.62 13.98
CA VAL A 554 -33.04 -4.59 14.87
C VAL A 554 -33.25 -4.98 16.35
N ARG A 555 -34.37 -5.59 16.70
CA ARG A 555 -34.64 -6.10 18.04
C ARG A 555 -33.65 -7.19 18.47
N ALA A 556 -33.33 -8.11 17.57
CA ALA A 556 -32.31 -9.13 17.79
C ALA A 556 -30.92 -8.49 17.94
N MET A 557 -30.61 -7.45 17.17
CA MET A 557 -29.36 -6.70 17.25
C MET A 557 -29.21 -5.95 18.58
N VAL A 558 -30.25 -5.29 19.06
CA VAL A 558 -30.28 -4.67 20.39
C VAL A 558 -29.94 -5.71 21.46
N THR A 559 -30.54 -6.90 21.37
CA THR A 559 -30.26 -8.00 22.30
C THR A 559 -28.82 -8.49 22.19
N GLU A 560 -28.30 -8.64 20.96
CA GLU A 560 -26.90 -9.02 20.72
C GLU A 560 -25.93 -8.00 21.34
N LEU A 561 -26.13 -6.72 21.07
CA LEU A 561 -25.27 -5.63 21.55
C LEU A 561 -25.35 -5.45 23.07
N ALA A 562 -26.49 -5.74 23.68
CA ALA A 562 -26.67 -5.67 25.13
C ALA A 562 -25.90 -6.76 25.90
N VAL A 563 -25.58 -7.89 25.26
CA VAL A 563 -24.89 -9.02 25.90
C VAL A 563 -23.47 -9.26 25.37
N GLU A 564 -23.12 -8.68 24.22
CA GLU A 564 -21.79 -8.83 23.64
C GLU A 564 -20.73 -8.13 24.50
N PRO A 565 -19.62 -8.80 24.86
CA PRO A 565 -18.58 -8.17 25.69
C PRO A 565 -18.00 -6.91 25.04
N ILE A 566 -17.78 -5.87 25.83
CA ILE A 566 -17.05 -4.66 25.43
C ILE A 566 -15.58 -5.03 25.25
N LEU A 567 -14.93 -4.53 24.21
CA LEU A 567 -13.61 -4.98 23.73
C LEU A 567 -12.43 -4.67 24.69
N ARG A 568 -12.63 -3.97 25.80
CA ARG A 568 -11.57 -3.62 26.77
C ARG A 568 -11.80 -4.23 28.16
N ARG A 569 -10.67 -4.59 28.83
CA ARG A 569 -10.69 -5.09 30.22
C ARG A 569 -11.15 -4.03 31.24
N THR A 570 -10.76 -2.77 31.03
CA THR A 570 -11.16 -1.64 31.87
C THR A 570 -12.01 -0.70 31.04
N VAL A 571 -13.29 -0.62 31.35
CA VAL A 571 -14.28 0.25 30.70
C VAL A 571 -14.51 1.43 31.62
N ASP A 572 -13.86 2.55 31.35
CA ASP A 572 -13.88 3.80 32.08
C ASP A 572 -14.31 4.98 31.21
N GLU A 573 -14.48 6.14 31.80
CA GLU A 573 -14.85 7.39 31.12
C GLU A 573 -13.84 7.76 30.00
N THR A 574 -12.55 7.48 30.21
CA THR A 574 -11.51 7.76 29.20
C THR A 574 -11.71 6.91 27.94
N TYR A 575 -12.05 5.63 28.14
CA TYR A 575 -12.34 4.74 27.01
C TYR A 575 -13.63 5.15 26.29
N ALA A 576 -14.70 5.41 27.04
CA ALA A 576 -15.97 5.86 26.48
C ALA A 576 -15.80 7.18 25.70
N GLY A 577 -15.08 8.14 26.27
CA GLY A 577 -14.73 9.40 25.61
C GLY A 577 -13.95 9.19 24.30
N THR A 578 -13.00 8.25 24.28
CA THR A 578 -12.26 7.92 23.03
C THR A 578 -13.18 7.39 21.94
N VAL A 579 -14.13 6.52 22.27
CA VAL A 579 -15.10 5.96 21.31
C VAL A 579 -16.05 7.06 20.79
N LEU A 580 -16.55 7.90 21.69
CA LEU A 580 -17.38 9.05 21.34
C LEU A 580 -16.67 9.98 20.36
N VAL A 581 -15.47 10.44 20.71
CA VAL A 581 -14.65 11.32 19.83
C VAL A 581 -14.43 10.68 18.46
N GLN A 582 -14.17 9.38 18.40
CA GLN A 582 -13.91 8.69 17.14
C GLN A 582 -15.13 8.73 16.20
N ILE A 583 -16.35 8.55 16.71
CA ILE A 583 -17.59 8.63 15.93
C ILE A 583 -17.82 10.07 15.48
N ARG A 584 -17.77 11.03 16.41
CA ARG A 584 -17.98 12.45 16.11
C ARG A 584 -17.02 12.95 15.03
N ARG A 585 -15.75 12.64 15.15
CA ARG A 585 -14.76 13.03 14.15
C ARG A 585 -15.06 12.45 12.77
N ARG A 586 -15.43 11.17 12.68
CA ARG A 586 -15.80 10.56 11.39
C ARG A 586 -17.03 11.24 10.77
N ALA A 587 -18.00 11.63 11.57
CA ALA A 587 -19.17 12.38 11.08
C ALA A 587 -18.77 13.77 10.57
N VAL A 588 -17.96 14.50 11.33
CA VAL A 588 -17.42 15.81 10.93
C VAL A 588 -16.58 15.71 9.64
N GLU A 589 -15.69 14.72 9.52
CA GLU A 589 -14.87 14.49 8.32
C GLU A 589 -15.76 14.20 7.08
N ARG A 590 -16.84 13.41 7.22
CA ARG A 590 -17.82 13.21 6.14
C ARG A 590 -18.50 14.52 5.75
N ARG A 591 -18.96 15.29 6.73
CA ARG A 591 -19.65 16.56 6.47
C ARG A 591 -18.73 17.57 5.78
N ILE A 592 -17.45 17.65 6.17
CA ILE A 592 -16.45 18.49 5.49
C ILE A 592 -16.28 18.05 4.03
N HIS A 593 -16.24 16.76 3.76
CA HIS A 593 -16.14 16.24 2.39
C HIS A 593 -17.36 16.59 1.52
N ASP A 594 -18.56 16.47 2.09
CA ASP A 594 -19.81 16.84 1.41
C ASP A 594 -19.85 18.33 1.09
N ILE A 595 -19.44 19.16 2.05
CA ILE A 595 -19.33 20.61 1.89
C ILE A 595 -18.30 20.98 0.81
N GLN A 596 -17.13 20.33 0.76
CA GLN A 596 -16.15 20.53 -0.31
C GLN A 596 -16.73 20.23 -1.68
N SER A 597 -17.49 19.13 -1.79
CA SER A 597 -18.18 18.76 -3.02
C SER A 597 -19.27 19.78 -3.40
N GLN A 598 -19.97 20.35 -2.42
CA GLN A 598 -20.97 21.39 -2.62
C GLN A 598 -20.33 22.72 -3.05
N MET A 599 -19.24 23.12 -2.42
CA MET A 599 -18.47 24.32 -2.80
C MET A 599 -17.97 24.25 -4.24
N THR A 600 -17.47 23.09 -4.67
CA THR A 600 -17.00 22.88 -6.06
C THR A 600 -18.15 23.08 -7.05
N ARG A 601 -19.36 22.61 -6.73
CA ARG A 601 -20.55 22.81 -7.56
C ARG A 601 -21.01 24.27 -7.59
N LEU A 602 -21.00 24.96 -6.44
CA LEU A 602 -21.41 26.36 -6.34
C LEU A 602 -20.40 27.31 -7.02
N ALA A 603 -19.10 26.98 -7.04
CA ALA A 603 -18.07 27.77 -7.70
C ALA A 603 -18.23 27.83 -9.24
N THR A 604 -18.94 26.88 -9.84
CA THR A 604 -19.16 26.80 -11.30
C THR A 604 -20.44 27.51 -11.80
N GLY A 605 -21.11 28.31 -10.94
CA GLY A 605 -22.30 29.09 -11.35
C GLY A 605 -23.37 29.24 -10.28
N GLY A 606 -23.02 29.07 -9.00
CA GLY A 606 -23.94 29.20 -7.88
C GLY A 606 -24.04 30.62 -7.30
N ASP A 607 -25.01 30.81 -6.40
CA ASP A 607 -25.25 32.06 -5.66
C ASP A 607 -24.05 32.36 -4.73
N PRO A 608 -23.42 33.56 -4.82
CA PRO A 608 -22.32 33.97 -3.95
C PRO A 608 -22.66 33.95 -2.45
N ALA A 609 -23.91 34.22 -2.08
CA ALA A 609 -24.36 34.18 -0.69
C ALA A 609 -24.38 32.73 -0.15
N GLN A 610 -24.80 31.78 -0.97
CA GLN A 610 -24.76 30.35 -0.61
C GLN A 610 -23.33 29.85 -0.50
N LEU A 611 -22.44 30.26 -1.39
CA LEU A 611 -21.03 29.89 -1.32
C LEU A 611 -20.38 30.40 -0.03
N ALA A 612 -20.64 31.65 0.36
CA ALA A 612 -20.13 32.22 1.60
C ALA A 612 -20.66 31.50 2.85
N ALA A 613 -21.94 31.12 2.85
CA ALA A 613 -22.53 30.36 3.96
C ALA A 613 -21.87 28.97 4.12
N VAL A 614 -21.66 28.26 3.01
CA VAL A 614 -21.03 26.95 2.98
C VAL A 614 -19.53 27.02 3.38
N GLN A 615 -18.83 28.09 2.99
CA GLN A 615 -17.45 28.36 3.43
C GLN A 615 -17.36 28.57 4.94
N ASN A 616 -18.30 29.33 5.52
CA ASN A 616 -18.33 29.54 6.96
C ASN A 616 -18.65 28.25 7.73
N GLU A 617 -19.59 27.43 7.23
CA GLU A 617 -19.88 26.10 7.81
C GLU A 617 -18.63 25.21 7.78
N MET A 618 -17.89 25.19 6.67
CA MET A 618 -16.65 24.42 6.55
C MET A 618 -15.60 24.88 7.59
N TRP A 619 -15.43 26.18 7.75
CA TRP A 619 -14.48 26.72 8.72
C TRP A 619 -14.83 26.29 10.15
N VAL A 620 -16.12 26.40 10.55
CA VAL A 620 -16.60 25.98 11.87
C VAL A 620 -16.32 24.48 12.12
N LEU A 621 -16.60 23.62 11.13
CA LEU A 621 -16.36 22.18 11.24
C LEU A 621 -14.87 21.84 11.32
N GLN A 622 -14.00 22.56 10.61
CA GLN A 622 -12.56 22.40 10.71
C GLN A 622 -12.01 22.78 12.09
N GLN A 623 -12.51 23.88 12.67
CA GLN A 623 -12.16 24.27 14.04
C GLN A 623 -12.64 23.23 15.06
N TYR A 624 -13.82 22.67 14.83
CA TYR A 624 -14.36 21.63 15.70
C TYR A 624 -13.56 20.31 15.59
N ASP A 625 -13.19 19.86 14.38
CA ASP A 625 -12.32 18.68 14.22
C ASP A 625 -10.96 18.89 14.89
N GLN A 626 -10.39 20.09 14.77
CA GLN A 626 -9.15 20.43 15.46
C GLN A 626 -9.31 20.36 16.98
N ALA A 627 -10.38 20.92 17.52
CA ALA A 627 -10.66 20.85 18.96
C ALA A 627 -10.81 19.40 19.45
N LEU A 628 -11.49 18.55 18.69
CA LEU A 628 -11.64 17.13 19.00
C LEU A 628 -10.29 16.38 18.97
N ARG A 629 -9.36 16.78 18.09
CA ARG A 629 -7.99 16.21 18.05
C ARG A 629 -7.13 16.63 19.24
N GLU A 630 -7.21 17.89 19.64
CA GLU A 630 -6.35 18.47 20.67
C GLU A 630 -6.86 18.16 22.09
N ARG A 631 -8.17 18.27 22.31
CA ARG A 631 -8.80 18.16 23.64
C ARG A 631 -9.55 16.84 23.86
N GLY A 632 -9.73 16.02 22.80
CA GLY A 632 -10.42 14.75 22.91
C GLY A 632 -11.86 14.91 23.41
N ALA A 633 -12.24 14.12 24.42
CA ALA A 633 -13.59 14.11 24.97
C ALA A 633 -14.03 15.44 25.62
N GLU A 634 -13.10 16.29 26.03
CA GLU A 634 -13.40 17.62 26.57
C GLU A 634 -13.97 18.60 25.51
N ALA A 635 -13.90 18.24 24.24
CA ALA A 635 -14.41 19.03 23.12
C ALA A 635 -15.79 18.54 22.64
N LEU A 636 -16.31 17.44 23.20
CA LEU A 636 -17.66 16.93 22.90
C LEU A 636 -18.69 17.80 23.60
#